data_6e5d0c07807cdb085c25baec23834f36
#
_entry.id   6e5d0c07807cdb085c25baec23834f36
#
_cell.length_a   1.000
_cell.length_b   1.000
_cell.length_c   1.000
_cell.angle_alpha   90.00
_cell.angle_beta   90.00
_cell.angle_gamma   90.00
#
_symmetry.space_group_name_H-M   'P 1'
#
loop_
_entity.id
_entity.type
_entity.pdbx_description
1 polymer ?
#
loop_
_entity_poly.entity_id
_entity_poly.type
_entity_poly.pdbx_seq_one_letter_code
_entity_poly.pdbx_strand_id
1 'polypeptide(L)'
;MWKGAIQFGLVTIPVKLYVATESRAGISFNMLHETDKSRIQMKIWCPEDEKIIGRDETVKGYEYAPDKYVVIDDEDLEKLPLKTVRSIEIEQFVPADEAEAQTRFVKQAYYIEPDKVGRKAFQLLKEVLQDKGLTAICKFVIRDREALAAMDPFENTMLLSTLYWPDEIRSLGELDLPKDEPEIKPAEKRMAEQLIAAMTGEFDPEQYRDEYREALLSVIESKVEGRE
;
A
#
# COMPACT_ATOMS: atom_id res chain seq x y z
N MET A 1 4.81 1.27 -13.62
CA MET A 1 3.99 2.39 -14.14
C MET A 1 2.70 1.79 -14.70
N TRP A 2 1.55 2.18 -14.15
CA TRP A 2 0.22 1.79 -14.63
C TRP A 2 -0.33 2.93 -15.50
N LYS A 3 -1.07 2.60 -16.57
CA LYS A 3 -1.70 3.57 -17.47
C LYS A 3 -3.18 3.23 -17.61
N GLY A 4 -4.04 4.23 -17.51
CA GLY A 4 -5.48 4.09 -17.63
C GLY A 4 -6.19 5.44 -17.63
N ALA A 5 -7.42 5.48 -17.15
CA ALA A 5 -8.21 6.70 -17.04
C ALA A 5 -9.02 6.72 -15.74
N ILE A 6 -9.20 7.91 -15.16
CA ILE A 6 -10.21 8.16 -14.14
C ILE A 6 -11.57 8.28 -14.86
N GLN A 7 -12.58 7.58 -14.35
CA GLN A 7 -13.92 7.59 -14.92
C GLN A 7 -14.96 7.91 -13.83
N PHE A 8 -15.86 8.83 -14.13
CA PHE A 8 -17.05 9.09 -13.33
C PHE A 8 -18.15 9.67 -14.23
N GLY A 9 -19.30 9.03 -14.23
CA GLY A 9 -20.38 9.37 -15.15
C GLY A 9 -19.91 9.33 -16.62
N LEU A 10 -19.96 10.47 -17.31
CA LEU A 10 -19.53 10.60 -18.72
C LEU A 10 -18.10 11.16 -18.86
N VAL A 11 -17.43 11.42 -17.76
CA VAL A 11 -16.09 12.03 -17.76
C VAL A 11 -15.03 10.94 -17.77
N THR A 12 -14.08 11.06 -18.69
CA THR A 12 -12.92 10.18 -18.79
C THR A 12 -11.65 11.02 -18.83
N ILE A 13 -10.74 10.80 -17.86
CA ILE A 13 -9.49 11.56 -17.71
C ILE A 13 -8.32 10.59 -17.85
N PRO A 14 -7.59 10.57 -18.97
CA PRO A 14 -6.41 9.72 -19.13
C PRO A 14 -5.31 10.10 -18.13
N VAL A 15 -4.79 9.08 -17.41
CA VAL A 15 -3.80 9.25 -16.36
C VAL A 15 -2.77 8.12 -16.33
N LYS A 16 -1.66 8.38 -15.63
CA LYS A 16 -0.65 7.40 -15.25
C LYS A 16 -0.50 7.40 -13.73
N LEU A 17 -0.25 6.23 -13.16
CA LEU A 17 0.07 6.07 -11.75
C LEU A 17 1.55 5.75 -11.56
N TYR A 18 2.14 6.45 -10.60
CA TYR A 18 3.50 6.22 -10.12
C TYR A 18 3.45 5.89 -8.63
N VAL A 19 4.17 4.87 -8.22
CA VAL A 19 4.30 4.54 -6.79
C VAL A 19 4.88 5.75 -6.06
N ALA A 20 4.18 6.21 -5.02
CA ALA A 20 4.58 7.41 -4.26
C ALA A 20 5.71 7.15 -3.26
N THR A 21 6.01 5.88 -2.95
CA THR A 21 7.02 5.47 -1.97
C THR A 21 8.12 4.64 -2.63
N GLU A 22 9.35 4.82 -2.19
CA GLU A 22 10.49 4.00 -2.61
C GLU A 22 10.94 3.09 -1.45
N SER A 23 11.01 1.78 -1.71
CA SER A 23 11.55 0.82 -0.74
C SER A 23 13.08 0.71 -0.76
N ARG A 24 13.77 1.62 -1.45
CA ARG A 24 15.24 1.61 -1.63
C ARG A 24 16.04 1.87 -0.35
N ALA A 25 15.37 2.34 0.70
CA ALA A 25 16.04 2.71 1.96
C ALA A 25 16.48 1.51 2.81
N GLY A 26 15.99 0.30 2.56
CA GLY A 26 16.33 -0.90 3.32
C GLY A 26 17.70 -1.47 2.93
N ILE A 27 18.51 -1.84 3.93
CA ILE A 27 19.71 -2.65 3.72
C ILE A 27 19.25 -4.06 3.37
N SER A 28 19.60 -4.55 2.17
CA SER A 28 19.26 -5.90 1.75
C SER A 28 20.45 -6.85 1.96
N PHE A 29 20.18 -8.01 2.56
CA PHE A 29 21.16 -9.06 2.74
C PHE A 29 20.89 -10.19 1.76
N ASN A 30 21.98 -10.72 1.15
CA ASN A 30 21.90 -11.94 0.38
C ASN A 30 22.16 -13.15 1.31
N MET A 31 21.43 -14.24 1.10
CA MET A 31 21.74 -15.49 1.78
C MET A 31 23.03 -16.09 1.19
N LEU A 32 23.95 -16.40 2.08
CA LEU A 32 25.23 -17.02 1.74
C LEU A 32 25.32 -18.40 2.37
N HIS A 33 26.00 -19.33 1.68
CA HIS A 33 26.35 -20.62 2.26
C HIS A 33 27.32 -20.43 3.43
N GLU A 34 27.06 -21.07 4.56
CA GLU A 34 27.85 -20.83 5.78
C GLU A 34 29.32 -21.20 5.62
N THR A 35 29.61 -22.25 4.85
CA THR A 35 30.97 -22.82 4.74
C THR A 35 31.88 -21.98 3.86
N ASP A 36 31.42 -21.62 2.66
CA ASP A 36 32.24 -20.98 1.63
C ASP A 36 31.81 -19.56 1.27
N LYS A 37 30.76 -19.05 1.94
CA LYS A 37 30.17 -17.72 1.71
C LYS A 37 29.68 -17.48 0.28
N SER A 38 29.48 -18.53 -0.51
CA SER A 38 28.89 -18.43 -1.85
C SER A 38 27.42 -18.00 -1.76
N ARG A 39 26.96 -17.24 -2.77
CA ARG A 39 25.58 -16.79 -2.83
C ARG A 39 24.64 -17.96 -3.16
N ILE A 40 23.61 -18.14 -2.31
CA ILE A 40 22.57 -19.15 -2.52
C ILE A 40 21.58 -18.70 -3.59
N GLN A 41 21.14 -19.61 -4.44
CA GLN A 41 20.06 -19.44 -5.39
C GLN A 41 18.85 -20.28 -4.99
N MET A 42 17.64 -19.68 -5.00
CA MET A 42 16.41 -20.43 -4.86
C MET A 42 15.96 -20.99 -6.19
N LYS A 43 15.62 -22.28 -6.20
CA LYS A 43 15.09 -22.96 -7.38
C LYS A 43 13.74 -23.58 -7.05
N ILE A 44 12.86 -23.66 -8.05
CA ILE A 44 11.57 -24.30 -7.90
C ILE A 44 11.80 -25.82 -8.04
N TRP A 45 11.43 -26.56 -7.01
CA TRP A 45 11.56 -28.01 -6.96
C TRP A 45 10.18 -28.66 -7.10
N CYS A 46 10.03 -29.59 -8.04
CA CYS A 46 8.84 -30.43 -8.14
C CYS A 46 9.08 -31.71 -7.36
N PRO A 47 8.38 -31.96 -6.24
CA PRO A 47 8.63 -33.15 -5.43
C PRO A 47 8.16 -34.44 -6.13
N GLU A 48 7.13 -34.37 -6.98
CA GLU A 48 6.60 -35.55 -7.70
C GLU A 48 7.58 -36.02 -8.78
N ASP A 49 8.17 -35.09 -9.53
CA ASP A 49 9.15 -35.39 -10.58
C ASP A 49 10.58 -35.49 -10.03
N GLU A 50 10.82 -35.16 -8.77
CA GLU A 50 12.15 -35.08 -8.14
C GLU A 50 13.16 -34.23 -8.95
N LYS A 51 12.70 -33.15 -9.58
CA LYS A 51 13.54 -32.29 -10.43
C LYS A 51 13.32 -30.82 -10.20
N ILE A 52 14.30 -30.01 -10.57
CA ILE A 52 14.21 -28.57 -10.64
C ILE A 52 13.50 -28.21 -11.95
N ILE A 53 12.45 -27.37 -11.84
CA ILE A 53 11.66 -26.90 -12.99
C ILE A 53 11.79 -25.38 -13.16
N GLY A 54 11.52 -24.91 -14.38
CA GLY A 54 11.43 -23.50 -14.71
C GLY A 54 10.10 -22.89 -14.21
N ARG A 55 10.06 -21.57 -14.11
CA ARG A 55 8.83 -20.86 -13.75
C ARG A 55 7.78 -20.94 -14.86
N ASP A 56 8.22 -21.08 -16.08
CA ASP A 56 7.42 -21.30 -17.29
C ASP A 56 6.76 -22.68 -17.36
N GLU A 57 7.25 -23.63 -16.56
CA GLU A 57 6.66 -24.96 -16.39
C GLU A 57 5.61 -25.00 -15.27
N THR A 58 5.29 -23.86 -14.63
CA THR A 58 4.30 -23.79 -13.55
C THR A 58 3.00 -23.17 -14.00
N VAL A 59 1.87 -23.61 -13.43
CA VAL A 59 0.54 -23.05 -13.65
C VAL A 59 -0.04 -22.55 -12.33
N LYS A 60 -1.06 -21.68 -12.39
CA LYS A 60 -1.77 -21.18 -11.21
C LYS A 60 -2.83 -22.22 -10.82
N GLY A 61 -2.73 -22.78 -9.62
CA GLY A 61 -3.71 -23.70 -9.06
C GLY A 61 -4.40 -23.09 -7.84
N TYR A 62 -5.74 -23.12 -7.80
CA TYR A 62 -6.52 -22.77 -6.62
C TYR A 62 -6.91 -24.05 -5.87
N GLU A 63 -6.50 -24.16 -4.61
CA GLU A 63 -6.87 -25.29 -3.76
C GLU A 63 -8.30 -25.09 -3.21
N TYR A 64 -9.24 -25.90 -3.69
CA TYR A 64 -10.63 -25.84 -3.26
C TYR A 64 -11.01 -26.87 -2.19
N ALA A 65 -10.16 -27.86 -1.98
CA ALA A 65 -10.22 -28.84 -0.90
C ALA A 65 -8.78 -29.37 -0.66
N PRO A 66 -8.46 -29.98 0.48
CA PRO A 66 -7.13 -30.52 0.75
C PRO A 66 -6.61 -31.37 -0.40
N ASP A 67 -5.44 -31.00 -0.95
CA ASP A 67 -4.76 -31.63 -2.08
C ASP A 67 -5.57 -31.69 -3.40
N LYS A 68 -6.61 -30.85 -3.52
CA LYS A 68 -7.40 -30.75 -4.76
C LYS A 68 -7.33 -29.35 -5.35
N TYR A 69 -6.81 -29.28 -6.57
CA TYR A 69 -6.54 -28.02 -7.25
C TYR A 69 -7.37 -27.89 -8.52
N VAL A 70 -7.84 -26.68 -8.80
CA VAL A 70 -8.33 -26.27 -10.11
C VAL A 70 -7.31 -25.32 -10.73
N VAL A 71 -6.93 -25.61 -11.97
CA VAL A 71 -6.01 -24.73 -12.71
C VAL A 71 -6.80 -23.52 -13.21
N ILE A 72 -6.25 -22.33 -13.01
CA ILE A 72 -6.78 -21.07 -13.53
C ILE A 72 -5.77 -20.54 -14.55
N ASP A 73 -6.18 -20.45 -15.78
CA ASP A 73 -5.39 -19.91 -16.87
C ASP A 73 -5.68 -18.42 -17.14
N ASP A 74 -4.90 -17.84 -18.05
CA ASP A 74 -5.04 -16.43 -18.38
C ASP A 74 -6.36 -16.14 -19.15
N GLU A 75 -6.90 -17.15 -19.88
CA GLU A 75 -8.20 -17.02 -20.55
C GLU A 75 -9.37 -16.95 -19.55
N ASP A 76 -9.26 -17.66 -18.42
CA ASP A 76 -10.25 -17.57 -17.34
C ASP A 76 -10.24 -16.18 -16.70
N LEU A 77 -9.05 -15.60 -16.52
CA LEU A 77 -8.92 -14.25 -15.97
C LEU A 77 -9.45 -13.18 -16.95
N GLU A 78 -9.27 -13.36 -18.25
CA GLU A 78 -9.81 -12.46 -19.28
C GLU A 78 -11.36 -12.47 -19.36
N LYS A 79 -11.98 -13.59 -19.00
CA LYS A 79 -13.45 -13.73 -18.95
C LYS A 79 -14.09 -13.04 -17.75
N LEU A 80 -13.30 -12.61 -16.76
CA LEU A 80 -13.85 -11.89 -15.62
C LEU A 80 -14.47 -10.56 -16.09
N PRO A 81 -15.74 -10.26 -15.76
CA PRO A 81 -16.43 -9.06 -16.22
C PRO A 81 -16.01 -7.81 -15.44
N LEU A 82 -14.72 -7.57 -15.34
CA LEU A 82 -14.20 -6.40 -14.62
C LEU A 82 -14.23 -5.18 -15.54
N LYS A 83 -15.11 -4.25 -15.27
CA LYS A 83 -15.18 -2.95 -15.95
C LYS A 83 -13.92 -2.10 -15.74
N THR A 84 -13.14 -2.42 -14.72
CA THR A 84 -12.04 -1.64 -14.16
C THR A 84 -10.65 -1.97 -14.75
N VAL A 85 -10.54 -2.78 -15.82
CA VAL A 85 -9.24 -3.30 -16.33
C VAL A 85 -8.23 -2.23 -16.73
N ARG A 86 -8.64 -1.02 -17.08
CA ARG A 86 -7.77 0.13 -17.35
C ARG A 86 -8.41 1.44 -16.92
N SER A 87 -9.36 1.38 -15.99
CA SER A 87 -10.04 2.56 -15.45
C SER A 87 -9.99 2.58 -13.94
N ILE A 88 -9.89 3.77 -13.39
CA ILE A 88 -10.13 4.08 -11.99
C ILE A 88 -11.57 4.58 -11.95
N GLU A 89 -12.49 3.71 -11.57
CA GLU A 89 -13.90 4.08 -11.46
C GLU A 89 -14.17 4.73 -10.12
N ILE A 90 -14.66 5.97 -10.14
CA ILE A 90 -15.14 6.65 -8.95
C ILE A 90 -16.55 6.15 -8.67
N GLU A 91 -16.71 5.44 -7.57
CA GLU A 91 -17.98 4.89 -7.10
C GLU A 91 -18.81 5.95 -6.38
N GLN A 92 -18.14 6.78 -5.57
CA GLN A 92 -18.80 7.85 -4.80
C GLN A 92 -17.80 8.90 -4.32
N PHE A 93 -18.32 10.06 -3.95
CA PHE A 93 -17.60 11.10 -3.24
C PHE A 93 -18.15 11.17 -1.81
N VAL A 94 -17.26 11.24 -0.82
CA VAL A 94 -17.60 11.28 0.59
C VAL A 94 -16.88 12.45 1.26
N PRO A 95 -17.43 13.06 2.33
CA PRO A 95 -16.67 14.01 3.14
C PRO A 95 -15.38 13.40 3.65
N ALA A 96 -14.27 14.13 3.57
CA ALA A 96 -12.94 13.58 3.88
C ALA A 96 -12.83 13.17 5.37
N ASP A 97 -13.49 13.90 6.27
CA ASP A 97 -13.58 13.58 7.71
C ASP A 97 -14.37 12.30 7.99
N GLU A 98 -15.44 12.03 7.24
CA GLU A 98 -16.19 10.76 7.34
C GLU A 98 -15.39 9.58 6.81
N ALA A 99 -14.60 9.79 5.76
CA ALA A 99 -13.75 8.76 5.16
C ALA A 99 -12.52 8.44 6.02
N GLU A 100 -12.07 9.34 6.89
CA GLU A 100 -10.78 9.27 7.60
C GLU A 100 -10.55 7.94 8.33
N ALA A 101 -11.58 7.40 8.99
CA ALA A 101 -11.44 6.17 9.77
C ALA A 101 -11.08 4.95 8.88
N GLN A 102 -11.71 4.82 7.70
CA GLN A 102 -11.50 3.73 6.76
C GLN A 102 -10.25 3.94 5.90
N THR A 103 -9.94 5.17 5.53
CA THR A 103 -8.77 5.52 4.71
C THR A 103 -7.44 5.44 5.47
N ARG A 104 -7.45 5.20 6.79
CA ARG A 104 -6.23 4.91 7.57
C ARG A 104 -5.54 3.60 7.18
N PHE A 105 -6.28 2.62 6.66
CA PHE A 105 -5.74 1.30 6.29
C PHE A 105 -5.24 1.31 4.84
N VAL A 106 -4.14 2.03 4.60
CA VAL A 106 -3.51 2.16 3.28
C VAL A 106 -2.54 1.00 3.02
N LYS A 107 -2.67 0.36 1.86
CA LYS A 107 -1.71 -0.65 1.36
C LYS A 107 -0.57 -0.01 0.58
N GLN A 108 -0.89 0.89 -0.35
CA GLN A 108 0.08 1.55 -1.22
C GLN A 108 -0.49 2.86 -1.73
N ALA A 109 0.35 3.89 -1.79
CA ALA A 109 0.00 5.18 -2.37
C ALA A 109 0.63 5.37 -3.75
N TYR A 110 -0.08 6.08 -4.63
CA TYR A 110 0.33 6.41 -6.00
C TYR A 110 0.09 7.89 -6.29
N TYR A 111 1.06 8.54 -6.91
CA TYR A 111 0.86 9.84 -7.53
C TYR A 111 0.15 9.67 -8.87
N ILE A 112 -0.76 10.60 -9.19
CA ILE A 112 -1.52 10.60 -10.44
C ILE A 112 -0.97 11.67 -11.37
N GLU A 113 -0.48 11.28 -12.55
CA GLU A 113 -0.06 12.19 -13.62
C GLU A 113 -1.12 12.21 -14.73
N PRO A 114 -1.81 13.35 -14.98
CA PRO A 114 -2.74 13.43 -16.08
C PRO A 114 -2.01 13.53 -17.42
N ASP A 115 -2.52 12.84 -18.45
CA ASP A 115 -2.07 13.04 -19.81
C ASP A 115 -2.44 14.45 -20.31
N LYS A 116 -1.72 14.95 -21.32
CA LYS A 116 -1.87 16.32 -21.84
C LYS A 116 -3.33 16.69 -22.14
N VAL A 117 -4.09 15.76 -22.70
CA VAL A 117 -5.51 15.97 -23.09
C VAL A 117 -6.42 16.07 -21.86
N GLY A 118 -6.10 15.34 -20.78
CA GLY A 118 -6.91 15.28 -19.56
C GLY A 118 -6.64 16.38 -18.53
N ARG A 119 -5.61 17.21 -18.71
CA ARG A 119 -5.13 18.15 -17.68
C ARG A 119 -6.19 19.09 -17.13
N LYS A 120 -7.03 19.67 -18.02
CA LYS A 120 -8.08 20.60 -17.59
C LYS A 120 -9.15 19.90 -16.74
N ALA A 121 -9.60 18.72 -17.17
CA ALA A 121 -10.60 17.94 -16.43
C ALA A 121 -10.04 17.42 -15.10
N PHE A 122 -8.76 17.02 -15.08
CA PHE A 122 -8.04 16.62 -13.88
C PHE A 122 -7.96 17.76 -12.86
N GLN A 123 -7.54 18.93 -13.32
CA GLN A 123 -7.44 20.11 -12.45
C GLN A 123 -8.80 20.51 -11.88
N LEU A 124 -9.84 20.49 -12.70
CA LEU A 124 -11.20 20.77 -12.26
C LEU A 124 -11.66 19.78 -11.18
N LEU A 125 -11.42 18.47 -11.38
CA LEU A 125 -11.77 17.46 -10.40
C LEU A 125 -11.03 17.72 -9.09
N LYS A 126 -9.72 17.95 -9.14
CA LYS A 126 -8.88 18.25 -7.98
C LYS A 126 -9.40 19.47 -7.20
N GLU A 127 -9.66 20.59 -7.88
CA GLU A 127 -10.17 21.81 -7.25
C GLU A 127 -11.52 21.59 -6.56
N VAL A 128 -12.45 20.89 -7.24
CA VAL A 128 -13.77 20.60 -6.64
C VAL A 128 -13.64 19.72 -5.41
N LEU A 129 -12.80 18.69 -5.43
CA LEU A 129 -12.54 17.85 -4.25
C LEU A 129 -11.95 18.66 -3.10
N GLN A 130 -11.00 19.53 -3.39
CA GLN A 130 -10.35 20.40 -2.40
C GLN A 130 -11.34 21.41 -1.79
N ASP A 131 -12.08 22.12 -2.63
CA ASP A 131 -13.01 23.16 -2.21
C ASP A 131 -14.19 22.63 -1.38
N LYS A 132 -14.58 21.38 -1.66
CA LYS A 132 -15.69 20.71 -0.97
C LYS A 132 -15.24 19.83 0.19
N GLY A 133 -13.94 19.63 0.39
CA GLY A 133 -13.41 18.73 1.40
C GLY A 133 -13.85 17.28 1.18
N LEU A 134 -13.79 16.81 -0.08
CA LEU A 134 -14.25 15.48 -0.47
C LEU A 134 -13.09 14.56 -0.83
N THR A 135 -13.27 13.30 -0.52
CA THR A 135 -12.47 12.15 -0.97
C THR A 135 -13.28 11.36 -2.00
N ALA A 136 -12.67 10.95 -3.09
CA ALA A 136 -13.31 10.05 -4.05
C ALA A 136 -12.97 8.59 -3.71
N ILE A 137 -13.99 7.77 -3.50
CA ILE A 137 -13.84 6.32 -3.31
C ILE A 137 -13.90 5.65 -4.67
N CYS A 138 -12.86 4.87 -4.97
CA CYS A 138 -12.62 4.32 -6.30
C CYS A 138 -12.39 2.82 -6.26
N LYS A 139 -12.62 2.17 -7.41
CA LYS A 139 -12.16 0.82 -7.70
C LYS A 139 -11.33 0.81 -8.98
N PHE A 140 -10.29 0.00 -9.02
CA PHE A 140 -9.50 -0.21 -10.24
C PHE A 140 -8.74 -1.53 -10.19
N VAL A 141 -8.31 -2.03 -11.35
CA VAL A 141 -7.48 -3.25 -11.42
C VAL A 141 -6.01 -2.88 -11.50
N ILE A 142 -5.24 -3.44 -10.59
CA ILE A 142 -3.78 -3.34 -10.57
C ILE A 142 -3.16 -4.70 -10.26
N ARG A 143 -2.17 -5.13 -11.06
CA ARG A 143 -1.51 -6.45 -10.94
C ARG A 143 -2.53 -7.61 -10.86
N ASP A 144 -3.48 -7.61 -11.79
CA ASP A 144 -4.52 -8.64 -11.96
C ASP A 144 -5.46 -8.80 -10.74
N ARG A 145 -5.59 -7.75 -9.93
CA ARG A 145 -6.50 -7.72 -8.79
C ARG A 145 -7.27 -6.40 -8.74
N GLU A 146 -8.55 -6.49 -8.43
CA GLU A 146 -9.34 -5.30 -8.11
C GLU A 146 -8.89 -4.74 -6.75
N ALA A 147 -8.72 -3.44 -6.68
CA ALA A 147 -8.34 -2.71 -5.48
C ALA A 147 -9.39 -1.63 -5.17
N LEU A 148 -9.76 -1.53 -3.91
CA LEU A 148 -10.45 -0.38 -3.35
C LEU A 148 -9.42 0.74 -3.14
N ALA A 149 -9.78 1.97 -3.43
CA ALA A 149 -8.89 3.11 -3.26
C ALA A 149 -9.63 4.38 -2.84
N ALA A 150 -8.90 5.25 -2.15
CA ALA A 150 -9.29 6.63 -1.91
C ALA A 150 -8.43 7.55 -2.78
N MET A 151 -9.03 8.56 -3.38
CA MET A 151 -8.32 9.57 -4.17
C MET A 151 -8.57 10.94 -3.59
N ASP A 152 -7.48 11.61 -3.21
CA ASP A 152 -7.49 12.89 -2.52
C ASP A 152 -6.63 13.92 -3.25
N PRO A 153 -6.98 15.22 -3.16
CA PRO A 153 -6.07 16.29 -3.56
C PRO A 153 -4.76 16.23 -2.76
N PHE A 154 -3.63 16.34 -3.45
CA PHE A 154 -2.32 16.35 -2.82
C PHE A 154 -1.39 17.31 -3.57
N GLU A 155 -0.95 18.36 -2.90
CA GLU A 155 -0.10 19.41 -3.48
C GLU A 155 -0.60 19.88 -4.87
N ASN A 156 0.21 19.70 -5.91
CA ASN A 156 -0.13 20.05 -7.28
C ASN A 156 -0.73 18.88 -8.11
N THR A 157 -0.97 17.73 -7.47
CA THR A 157 -1.55 16.52 -8.08
C THR A 157 -2.69 15.95 -7.22
N MET A 158 -3.03 14.69 -7.43
CA MET A 158 -3.88 13.88 -6.55
C MET A 158 -3.13 12.61 -6.15
N LEU A 159 -3.40 12.12 -4.95
CA LEU A 159 -2.89 10.87 -4.41
C LEU A 159 -3.99 9.81 -4.50
N LEU A 160 -3.66 8.63 -5.03
CA LEU A 160 -4.51 7.46 -5.02
C LEU A 160 -3.95 6.45 -4.02
N SER A 161 -4.66 6.25 -2.91
CA SER A 161 -4.28 5.35 -1.84
C SER A 161 -5.09 4.06 -1.93
N THR A 162 -4.45 2.92 -2.23
CA THR A 162 -5.15 1.63 -2.17
C THR A 162 -5.41 1.23 -0.74
N LEU A 163 -6.61 0.75 -0.47
CA LEU A 163 -7.12 0.42 0.85
C LEU A 163 -7.23 -1.09 1.04
N TYR A 164 -7.32 -1.53 2.28
CA TYR A 164 -7.76 -2.88 2.60
C TYR A 164 -9.28 -3.01 2.38
N TRP A 165 -9.72 -4.17 1.94
CA TRP A 165 -11.13 -4.49 1.92
C TRP A 165 -11.66 -4.66 3.35
N PRO A 166 -12.97 -4.42 3.61
CA PRO A 166 -13.52 -4.53 4.96
C PRO A 166 -13.30 -5.88 5.64
N ASP A 167 -13.29 -6.96 4.86
CA ASP A 167 -13.05 -8.33 5.31
C ASP A 167 -11.57 -8.65 5.58
N GLU A 168 -10.64 -7.82 5.10
CA GLU A 168 -9.21 -7.90 5.41
C GLU A 168 -8.84 -7.18 6.73
N ILE A 169 -9.74 -6.35 7.27
CA ILE A 169 -9.52 -5.57 8.48
C ILE A 169 -9.97 -6.39 9.69
N ARG A 170 -9.06 -6.65 10.63
CA ARG A 170 -9.39 -7.39 11.86
C ARG A 170 -10.38 -6.61 12.72
N SER A 171 -11.32 -7.34 13.31
CA SER A 171 -12.27 -6.77 14.26
C SER A 171 -11.57 -6.39 15.57
N LEU A 172 -11.91 -5.22 16.11
CA LEU A 172 -11.48 -4.81 17.45
C LEU A 172 -11.99 -5.76 18.55
N GLY A 173 -13.06 -6.52 18.30
CA GLY A 173 -13.60 -7.52 19.21
C GLY A 173 -12.67 -8.72 19.48
N GLU A 174 -11.59 -8.88 18.68
CA GLU A 174 -10.55 -9.88 18.91
C GLU A 174 -9.53 -9.44 19.98
N LEU A 175 -9.58 -8.17 20.40
CA LEU A 175 -8.68 -7.60 21.39
C LEU A 175 -9.27 -7.78 22.80
N ASP A 176 -8.42 -8.10 23.77
CA ASP A 176 -8.77 -8.11 25.19
C ASP A 176 -8.66 -6.68 25.74
N LEU A 177 -9.64 -5.86 25.38
CA LEU A 177 -9.73 -4.49 25.87
C LEU A 177 -10.46 -4.43 27.22
N PRO A 178 -10.03 -3.55 28.15
CA PRO A 178 -10.74 -3.34 29.41
C PRO A 178 -12.22 -3.01 29.16
N LYS A 179 -13.11 -3.74 29.79
CA LYS A 179 -14.56 -3.50 29.70
C LYS A 179 -15.02 -2.34 30.56
N ASP A 180 -14.28 -2.06 31.60
CA ASP A 180 -14.54 -0.98 32.55
C ASP A 180 -13.58 0.19 32.27
N GLU A 181 -14.10 1.38 32.13
CA GLU A 181 -13.27 2.58 32.04
C GLU A 181 -12.67 2.86 33.44
N PRO A 182 -11.33 2.90 33.56
CA PRO A 182 -10.70 3.22 34.83
C PRO A 182 -11.04 4.67 35.23
N GLU A 183 -11.32 4.90 36.51
CA GLU A 183 -11.56 6.23 37.05
C GLU A 183 -10.29 7.08 36.96
N ILE A 184 -10.29 8.08 36.06
CA ILE A 184 -9.20 9.04 35.91
C ILE A 184 -9.43 10.23 36.83
N LYS A 185 -8.55 10.42 37.79
CA LYS A 185 -8.64 11.56 38.71
C LYS A 185 -8.31 12.87 38.01
N PRO A 186 -9.00 13.98 38.35
CA PRO A 186 -8.73 15.27 37.70
C PRO A 186 -7.28 15.76 37.81
N ALA A 187 -6.58 15.37 38.86
CA ALA A 187 -5.17 15.71 39.04
C ALA A 187 -4.26 14.96 38.04
N GLU A 188 -4.56 13.68 37.80
CA GLU A 188 -3.83 12.85 36.83
C GLU A 188 -4.03 13.37 35.42
N LYS A 189 -5.27 13.73 35.06
CA LYS A 189 -5.59 14.34 33.78
C LYS A 189 -4.81 15.64 33.54
N ARG A 190 -4.80 16.55 34.53
CA ARG A 190 -4.06 17.82 34.43
C ARG A 190 -2.55 17.59 34.27
N MET A 191 -1.98 16.63 34.99
CA MET A 191 -0.56 16.29 34.85
C MET A 191 -0.24 15.76 33.44
N ALA A 192 -1.09 14.88 32.89
CA ALA A 192 -0.96 14.38 31.53
C ALA A 192 -1.10 15.50 30.50
N GLU A 193 -2.06 16.40 30.66
CA GLU A 193 -2.24 17.58 29.79
C GLU A 193 -1.00 18.48 29.78
N GLN A 194 -0.36 18.72 30.92
CA GLN A 194 0.87 19.51 31.01
C GLN A 194 2.04 18.82 30.29
N LEU A 195 2.20 17.50 30.45
CA LEU A 195 3.24 16.74 29.75
C LEU A 195 3.03 16.74 28.23
N ILE A 196 1.80 16.53 27.80
CA ILE A 196 1.45 16.55 26.37
C ILE A 196 1.70 17.93 25.79
N ALA A 197 1.26 18.99 26.47
CA ALA A 197 1.47 20.38 26.02
C ALA A 197 2.96 20.73 25.90
N ALA A 198 3.81 20.23 26.80
CA ALA A 198 5.25 20.44 26.74
C ALA A 198 5.93 19.74 25.56
N MET A 199 5.29 18.70 24.99
CA MET A 199 5.79 17.91 23.86
C MET A 199 5.05 18.21 22.55
N THR A 200 4.01 19.06 22.58
CA THR A 200 3.25 19.44 21.39
C THR A 200 4.06 20.44 20.55
N GLY A 201 4.23 20.14 19.29
CA GLY A 201 4.98 20.97 18.33
C GLY A 201 4.53 20.70 16.90
N GLU A 202 5.15 21.37 15.95
CA GLU A 202 4.96 21.09 14.53
C GLU A 202 5.66 19.78 14.14
N PHE A 203 5.00 19.01 13.32
CA PHE A 203 5.58 17.78 12.78
C PHE A 203 6.50 18.11 11.59
N ASP A 204 7.78 17.90 11.77
CA ASP A 204 8.81 18.02 10.73
C ASP A 204 9.39 16.62 10.45
N PRO A 205 9.01 15.97 9.34
CA PRO A 205 9.49 14.62 9.02
C PRO A 205 11.02 14.53 8.86
N GLU A 206 11.69 15.62 8.49
CA GLU A 206 13.14 15.63 8.24
C GLU A 206 13.97 15.50 9.54
N GLN A 207 13.34 15.73 10.69
CA GLN A 207 13.99 15.55 12.00
C GLN A 207 14.10 14.07 12.41
N TYR A 208 13.32 13.18 11.77
CA TYR A 208 13.29 11.75 12.08
C TYR A 208 14.21 10.98 11.13
N ARG A 209 15.20 10.29 11.71
CA ARG A 209 16.17 9.47 10.99
C ARG A 209 16.05 8.01 11.41
N ASP A 210 16.37 7.11 10.49
CA ASP A 210 16.50 5.68 10.78
C ASP A 210 17.88 5.42 11.40
N GLU A 211 17.99 5.63 12.72
CA GLU A 211 19.22 5.42 13.49
C GLU A 211 19.72 3.97 13.43
N TYR A 212 18.80 3.01 13.35
CA TYR A 212 19.15 1.61 13.19
C TYR A 212 19.90 1.37 11.87
N ARG A 213 19.41 1.95 10.79
CA ARG A 213 20.05 1.86 9.48
C ARG A 213 21.43 2.51 9.48
N GLU A 214 21.57 3.68 10.07
CA GLU A 214 22.85 4.37 10.20
C GLU A 214 23.87 3.55 11.00
N ALA A 215 23.45 2.99 12.14
CA ALA A 215 24.29 2.12 12.95
C ALA A 215 24.68 0.83 12.22
N LEU A 216 23.74 0.22 11.49
CA LEU A 216 24.01 -1.00 10.72
C LEU A 216 24.99 -0.74 9.57
N LEU A 217 24.87 0.38 8.86
CA LEU A 217 25.81 0.79 7.83
C LEU A 217 27.23 0.97 8.41
N SER A 218 27.37 1.62 9.57
CA SER A 218 28.64 1.78 10.25
C SER A 218 29.30 0.43 10.60
N VAL A 219 28.50 -0.55 11.07
CA VAL A 219 28.99 -1.92 11.33
C VAL A 219 29.45 -2.60 10.04
N ILE A 220 28.69 -2.45 8.95
CA ILE A 220 29.06 -3.01 7.64
C ILE A 220 30.39 -2.39 7.15
N GLU A 221 30.52 -1.07 7.22
CA GLU A 221 31.73 -0.36 6.82
C GLU A 221 32.95 -0.83 7.63
N SER A 222 32.82 -0.93 8.96
CA SER A 222 33.88 -1.44 9.84
C SER A 222 34.32 -2.85 9.44
N LYS A 223 33.37 -3.74 9.13
CA LYS A 223 33.69 -5.10 8.66
C LYS A 223 34.33 -5.13 7.27
N VAL A 224 33.92 -4.27 6.36
CA VAL A 224 34.54 -4.15 5.02
C VAL A 224 35.98 -3.65 5.13
N GLU A 225 36.26 -2.74 6.07
CA GLU A 225 37.60 -2.20 6.31
C GLU A 225 38.49 -3.12 7.19
N GLY A 226 37.97 -4.27 7.63
CA GLY A 226 38.70 -5.22 8.47
C GLY A 226 38.95 -4.73 9.90
N ARG A 227 38.14 -3.76 10.37
CA ARG A 227 38.13 -3.30 11.75
C ARG A 227 37.09 -4.13 12.50
N GLU A 228 37.52 -4.94 13.45
CA GLU A 228 36.62 -5.67 14.37
C GLU A 228 35.98 -4.74 15.40
#